data_0777e2297c3d89cb2d1fa2f039fc40d9
#
_entry.id   0777e2297c3d89cb2d1fa2f039fc40d9
#
_cell.length_a   1.000
_cell.length_b   1.000
_cell.length_c   1.000
_cell.angle_alpha   90.00
_cell.angle_beta   90.00
_cell.angle_gamma   90.00
#
_symmetry.space_group_name_H-M   'P 1'
#
loop_
_entity.id
_entity.type
_entity.pdbx_description
1 polymer ?
#
loop_
_entity_poly.entity_id
_entity_poly.type
_entity_poly.pdbx_seq_one_letter_code
_entity_poly.pdbx_strand_id
1 'polypeptide(L)'
;MTGGFIQARRSVTRIHEAELLSPIPAAGRECGDCTACCTVLAIVELQKPQRRACDHLCRSGCGIYADRPASCREFHCLWLRGALDADEALRPDRLGVMFDYFVVASSGESHLIAFELWPGALAGSLVQSLLAELTQTRDVQLSYRDGRRSTRPRSTLPSRP
;
A
#
# COMPACT_ATOMS: atom_id res chain seq x y z
N MET A 1 16.34 45.61 10.81
CA MET A 1 15.11 44.87 11.24
C MET A 1 14.76 43.85 10.15
N THR A 2 15.26 42.63 10.27
CA THR A 2 15.05 41.57 9.29
C THR A 2 13.99 40.61 9.87
N GLY A 3 12.76 40.79 9.40
CA GLY A 3 11.67 39.88 9.72
C GLY A 3 11.81 38.55 9.00
N GLY A 4 12.27 37.52 9.71
CA GLY A 4 12.28 36.17 9.22
C GLY A 4 10.84 35.65 9.07
N PHE A 5 10.37 35.44 7.84
CA PHE A 5 9.15 34.70 7.58
C PHE A 5 9.41 33.23 7.92
N ILE A 6 8.91 32.80 9.05
CA ILE A 6 8.77 31.38 9.37
C ILE A 6 7.63 30.85 8.48
N GLN A 7 8.00 30.29 7.35
CA GLN A 7 7.07 29.57 6.50
C GLN A 7 6.65 28.30 7.26
N ALA A 8 5.46 28.34 7.85
CA ALA A 8 4.85 27.15 8.44
C ALA A 8 4.78 26.08 7.34
N ARG A 9 5.59 25.03 7.47
CA ARG A 9 5.48 23.83 6.62
C ARG A 9 4.09 23.28 6.83
N ARG A 10 3.19 23.51 5.87
CA ARG A 10 1.93 22.78 5.81
C ARG A 10 2.30 21.32 5.78
N SER A 11 1.89 20.57 6.79
CA SER A 11 1.96 19.11 6.79
C SER A 11 1.11 18.65 5.61
N VAL A 12 1.74 18.21 4.54
CA VAL A 12 1.05 17.65 3.38
C VAL A 12 0.69 16.23 3.78
N THR A 13 -0.57 16.01 4.14
CA THR A 13 -1.11 14.67 4.38
C THR A 13 -1.07 13.91 3.07
N ARG A 14 -0.41 12.75 3.08
CA ARG A 14 -0.30 11.85 1.90
C ARG A 14 -1.32 10.74 1.91
N ILE A 15 -2.13 10.65 2.96
CA ILE A 15 -3.12 9.60 3.17
C ILE A 15 -4.52 10.19 3.07
N HIS A 16 -5.33 9.62 2.22
CA HIS A 16 -6.74 9.97 2.01
C HIS A 16 -7.62 8.88 2.62
N GLU A 17 -8.02 9.07 3.87
CA GLU A 17 -8.77 8.09 4.68
C GLU A 17 -10.08 7.62 4.01
N ALA A 18 -10.79 8.51 3.31
CA ALA A 18 -12.04 8.19 2.63
C ALA A 18 -11.86 7.14 1.51
N GLU A 19 -10.66 7.02 0.95
CA GLU A 19 -10.37 6.16 -0.18
C GLU A 19 -9.78 4.79 0.20
N LEU A 20 -9.59 4.52 1.51
CA LEU A 20 -8.99 3.26 1.98
C LEU A 20 -9.75 2.02 1.50
N LEU A 21 -11.06 2.09 1.39
CA LEU A 21 -11.93 1.00 0.95
C LEU A 21 -12.59 1.27 -0.41
N SER A 22 -12.08 2.23 -1.20
CA SER A 22 -12.61 2.48 -2.53
C SER A 22 -12.61 1.20 -3.37
N PRO A 23 -13.76 0.78 -3.92
CA PRO A 23 -13.88 -0.43 -4.73
C PRO A 23 -13.38 -0.25 -6.17
N ILE A 24 -13.04 0.97 -6.55
CA ILE A 24 -12.61 1.33 -7.89
C ILE A 24 -11.28 2.08 -7.86
N PRO A 25 -10.48 2.03 -8.92
CA PRO A 25 -9.31 2.88 -9.07
C PRO A 25 -9.66 4.36 -9.04
N ALA A 26 -8.79 5.17 -8.47
CA ALA A 26 -8.91 6.62 -8.56
C ALA A 26 -8.72 7.09 -10.02
N ALA A 27 -9.38 8.19 -10.38
CA ALA A 27 -9.31 8.75 -11.73
C ALA A 27 -7.85 8.98 -12.16
N GLY A 28 -7.51 8.52 -13.36
CA GLY A 28 -6.16 8.66 -13.94
C GLY A 28 -5.11 7.72 -13.36
N ARG A 29 -5.47 6.73 -12.54
CA ARG A 29 -4.54 5.73 -12.00
C ARG A 29 -4.77 4.37 -12.64
N GLU A 30 -3.68 3.76 -13.05
CA GLU A 30 -3.67 2.42 -13.65
C GLU A 30 -2.50 1.61 -13.10
N CYS A 31 -2.64 0.27 -13.09
CA CYS A 31 -1.53 -0.60 -12.72
C CYS A 31 -0.35 -0.45 -13.69
N GLY A 32 -0.63 -0.26 -14.99
CA GLY A 32 0.39 -0.20 -16.03
C GLY A 32 1.29 -1.44 -15.99
N ASP A 33 2.59 -1.23 -15.89
CA ASP A 33 3.63 -2.24 -15.78
C ASP A 33 3.91 -2.68 -14.32
N CYS A 34 3.20 -2.13 -13.34
CA CYS A 34 3.35 -2.52 -11.94
C CYS A 34 2.85 -3.96 -11.71
N THR A 35 3.70 -4.79 -11.13
CA THR A 35 3.43 -6.21 -10.87
C THR A 35 3.49 -6.57 -9.39
N ALA A 36 3.41 -5.61 -8.52
CA ALA A 36 3.54 -5.78 -7.06
C ALA A 36 2.57 -6.84 -6.52
N CYS A 37 1.27 -6.73 -6.84
CA CYS A 37 0.26 -7.71 -6.41
C CYS A 37 0.55 -9.12 -6.96
N CYS A 38 1.06 -9.23 -8.20
CA CYS A 38 1.43 -10.50 -8.81
C CYS A 38 2.59 -11.22 -8.10
N THR A 39 3.38 -10.49 -7.32
CA THR A 39 4.52 -11.06 -6.59
C THR A 39 4.23 -11.37 -5.13
N VAL A 40 3.32 -10.62 -4.49
CA VAL A 40 3.12 -10.75 -3.03
C VAL A 40 1.81 -11.40 -2.61
N LEU A 41 0.73 -11.27 -3.39
CA LEU A 41 -0.58 -11.80 -2.99
C LEU A 41 -0.74 -13.29 -3.33
N ALA A 42 -1.51 -14.00 -2.53
CA ALA A 42 -2.05 -15.30 -2.90
C ALA A 42 -3.24 -15.10 -3.84
N ILE A 43 -3.37 -15.96 -4.86
CA ILE A 43 -4.49 -15.97 -5.80
C ILE A 43 -5.06 -17.37 -5.85
N VAL A 44 -6.19 -17.59 -5.21
CA VAL A 44 -6.78 -18.92 -5.02
C VAL A 44 -7.14 -19.56 -6.36
N GLU A 45 -7.76 -18.81 -7.26
CA GLU A 45 -8.19 -19.32 -8.59
C GLU A 45 -7.00 -19.80 -9.46
N LEU A 46 -5.80 -19.26 -9.21
CA LEU A 46 -4.58 -19.66 -9.90
C LEU A 46 -3.71 -20.61 -9.06
N GLN A 47 -4.18 -21.04 -7.88
CA GLN A 47 -3.41 -21.81 -6.91
C GLN A 47 -2.03 -21.19 -6.60
N LYS A 48 -1.93 -19.87 -6.75
CA LYS A 48 -0.72 -19.10 -6.51
C LYS A 48 -0.56 -18.82 -5.02
N PRO A 49 0.47 -19.31 -4.35
CA PRO A 49 0.73 -18.98 -2.96
C PRO A 49 1.23 -17.53 -2.80
N GLN A 50 1.11 -17.03 -1.57
CA GLN A 50 1.66 -15.74 -1.21
C GLN A 50 3.19 -15.73 -1.37
N ARG A 51 3.76 -14.58 -1.76
CA ARG A 51 5.21 -14.38 -1.93
C ARG A 51 5.86 -15.17 -3.08
N ARG A 52 5.07 -15.83 -3.89
CA ARG A 52 5.52 -16.42 -5.14
C ARG A 52 5.09 -15.54 -6.32
N ALA A 53 5.96 -15.36 -7.31
CA ALA A 53 5.60 -14.69 -8.55
C ALA A 53 4.51 -15.47 -9.29
N CYS A 54 3.57 -14.77 -9.92
CA CYS A 54 2.53 -15.36 -10.73
C CYS A 54 3.15 -15.96 -12.01
N ASP A 55 2.70 -17.15 -12.40
CA ASP A 55 3.20 -17.82 -13.61
C ASP A 55 2.81 -17.07 -14.91
N HIS A 56 1.79 -16.18 -14.83
CA HIS A 56 1.37 -15.31 -15.92
C HIS A 56 2.10 -13.96 -15.96
N LEU A 57 3.11 -13.78 -15.09
CA LEU A 57 3.91 -12.56 -15.09
C LEU A 57 4.82 -12.53 -16.30
N CYS A 58 4.81 -11.45 -17.06
CA CYS A 58 5.67 -11.22 -18.19
C CYS A 58 6.38 -9.86 -18.11
N ARG A 59 7.27 -9.57 -19.04
CA ARG A 59 8.07 -8.33 -19.04
C ARG A 59 7.20 -7.06 -19.08
N SER A 60 6.03 -7.12 -19.69
CA SER A 60 5.09 -5.97 -19.82
C SER A 60 3.98 -5.97 -18.77
N GLY A 61 4.05 -6.82 -17.74
CA GLY A 61 3.03 -6.91 -16.70
C GLY A 61 2.34 -8.26 -16.66
N CYS A 62 1.01 -8.29 -16.60
CA CYS A 62 0.22 -9.51 -16.55
C CYS A 62 -0.10 -10.01 -17.96
N GLY A 63 0.39 -11.21 -18.31
CA GLY A 63 0.16 -11.84 -19.63
C GLY A 63 -1.30 -12.24 -19.91
N ILE A 64 -2.13 -12.34 -18.85
CA ILE A 64 -3.57 -12.64 -18.95
C ILE A 64 -4.42 -11.47 -18.48
N TYR A 65 -3.97 -10.22 -18.68
CA TYR A 65 -4.63 -9.04 -18.09
C TYR A 65 -6.13 -8.96 -18.40
N ALA A 66 -6.55 -9.28 -19.61
CA ALA A 66 -7.97 -9.28 -20.02
C ALA A 66 -8.77 -10.41 -19.35
N ASP A 67 -8.14 -11.57 -19.15
CA ASP A 67 -8.76 -12.78 -18.62
C ASP A 67 -8.40 -13.05 -17.15
N ARG A 68 -8.00 -12.01 -16.42
CA ARG A 68 -7.64 -12.13 -15.00
C ARG A 68 -8.77 -12.74 -14.17
N PRO A 69 -8.46 -13.58 -13.17
CA PRO A 69 -9.43 -14.01 -12.15
C PRO A 69 -10.14 -12.85 -11.48
N ALA A 70 -11.31 -13.10 -10.90
CA ALA A 70 -12.10 -12.09 -10.20
C ALA A 70 -11.28 -11.41 -9.09
N SER A 71 -10.59 -12.19 -8.26
CA SER A 71 -9.73 -11.66 -7.19
C SER A 71 -8.66 -10.69 -7.70
N CYS A 72 -8.09 -10.93 -8.89
CA CYS A 72 -7.12 -10.00 -9.49
C CYS A 72 -7.76 -8.73 -10.06
N ARG A 73 -9.01 -8.82 -10.56
CA ARG A 73 -9.73 -7.65 -11.10
C ARG A 73 -10.24 -6.73 -10.01
N GLU A 74 -10.65 -7.30 -8.88
CA GLU A 74 -11.24 -6.60 -7.76
C GLU A 74 -10.20 -6.03 -6.79
N PHE A 75 -8.97 -6.56 -6.83
CA PHE A 75 -7.91 -6.05 -5.97
C PHE A 75 -7.37 -4.71 -6.45
N HIS A 76 -7.40 -3.73 -5.58
CA HIS A 76 -6.78 -2.42 -5.77
C HIS A 76 -5.93 -2.08 -4.54
N CYS A 77 -4.63 -1.86 -4.71
CA CYS A 77 -3.75 -1.40 -3.64
C CYS A 77 -4.08 0.05 -3.23
N LEU A 78 -3.58 0.51 -2.09
CA LEU A 78 -3.91 1.86 -1.59
C LEU A 78 -3.53 2.98 -2.57
N TRP A 79 -2.43 2.84 -3.30
CA TRP A 79 -2.08 3.83 -4.32
C TRP A 79 -3.12 3.86 -5.45
N LEU A 80 -3.52 2.70 -5.96
CA LEU A 80 -4.49 2.61 -7.05
C LEU A 80 -5.88 3.11 -6.64
N ARG A 81 -6.31 2.86 -5.40
CA ARG A 81 -7.57 3.36 -4.83
C ARG A 81 -7.60 4.87 -4.64
N GLY A 82 -6.45 5.54 -4.62
CA GLY A 82 -6.35 6.96 -4.30
C GLY A 82 -6.15 7.25 -2.82
N ALA A 83 -6.01 6.24 -1.98
CA ALA A 83 -5.73 6.41 -0.55
C ALA A 83 -4.33 6.97 -0.26
N LEU A 84 -3.39 6.80 -1.19
CA LEU A 84 -2.12 7.53 -1.21
C LEU A 84 -2.18 8.63 -2.27
N ASP A 85 -1.36 9.67 -2.14
CA ASP A 85 -1.23 10.72 -3.15
C ASP A 85 -0.93 10.18 -4.55
N ALA A 86 -1.24 10.98 -5.59
CA ALA A 86 -1.01 10.64 -6.99
C ALA A 86 0.47 10.65 -7.43
N ASP A 87 1.38 10.87 -6.49
CA ASP A 87 2.81 10.85 -6.74
C ASP A 87 3.25 9.46 -7.22
N GLU A 88 3.87 9.39 -8.39
CA GLU A 88 4.40 8.15 -8.97
C GLU A 88 5.46 7.48 -8.06
N ALA A 89 6.14 8.24 -7.22
CA ALA A 89 7.08 7.70 -6.24
C ALA A 89 6.38 6.82 -5.18
N LEU A 90 5.07 6.95 -5.01
CA LEU A 90 4.25 6.17 -4.10
C LEU A 90 3.65 4.91 -4.75
N ARG A 91 3.79 4.75 -6.06
CA ARG A 91 3.38 3.53 -6.77
C ARG A 91 4.21 2.35 -6.25
N PRO A 92 3.61 1.18 -5.98
CA PRO A 92 4.30 0.10 -5.27
C PRO A 92 5.63 -0.33 -5.89
N ASP A 93 5.70 -0.42 -7.22
CA ASP A 93 6.91 -0.81 -7.95
C ASP A 93 8.03 0.25 -7.93
N ARG A 94 7.73 1.48 -7.53
CA ARG A 94 8.71 2.56 -7.32
C ARG A 94 9.08 2.69 -5.85
N LEU A 95 8.06 2.59 -4.99
CA LEU A 95 8.21 2.70 -3.54
C LEU A 95 8.92 1.48 -2.92
N GLY A 96 8.75 0.28 -3.51
CA GLY A 96 9.22 -0.98 -2.95
C GLY A 96 8.32 -1.58 -1.89
N VAL A 97 7.18 -0.95 -1.65
CA VAL A 97 6.20 -1.41 -0.67
C VAL A 97 4.80 -1.26 -1.24
N MET A 98 4.02 -2.32 -1.18
CA MET A 98 2.60 -2.28 -1.50
C MET A 98 1.79 -2.23 -0.22
N PHE A 99 0.92 -1.22 -0.11
CA PHE A 99 -0.03 -1.09 1.00
C PHE A 99 -1.40 -1.61 0.59
N ASP A 100 -2.02 -2.37 1.49
CA ASP A 100 -3.40 -2.84 1.36
C ASP A 100 -4.17 -2.63 2.66
N TYR A 101 -5.45 -2.29 2.53
CA TYR A 101 -6.37 -2.14 3.64
C TYR A 101 -7.67 -2.90 3.33
N PHE A 102 -8.06 -3.77 4.23
CA PHE A 102 -9.26 -4.58 4.08
C PHE A 102 -9.97 -4.80 5.41
N VAL A 103 -11.25 -5.14 5.32
CA VAL A 103 -12.07 -5.51 6.47
C VAL A 103 -12.45 -6.99 6.34
N VAL A 104 -12.25 -7.75 7.41
CA VAL A 104 -12.66 -9.15 7.46
C VAL A 104 -14.18 -9.20 7.62
N ALA A 105 -14.88 -9.71 6.61
CA ALA A 105 -16.35 -9.70 6.58
C ALA A 105 -17.00 -10.41 7.78
N SER A 106 -16.39 -11.48 8.30
CA SER A 106 -16.94 -12.26 9.41
C SER A 106 -16.79 -11.60 10.78
N SER A 107 -15.76 -10.77 10.99
CA SER A 107 -15.44 -10.13 12.28
C SER A 107 -15.61 -8.62 12.28
N GLY A 108 -15.66 -7.99 11.11
CA GLY A 108 -15.60 -6.53 10.97
C GLY A 108 -14.23 -5.94 11.31
N GLU A 109 -13.22 -6.78 11.58
CA GLU A 109 -11.87 -6.33 11.91
C GLU A 109 -11.16 -5.78 10.68
N SER A 110 -10.54 -4.62 10.82
CA SER A 110 -9.80 -3.98 9.74
C SER A 110 -8.31 -4.20 9.87
N HIS A 111 -7.65 -4.42 8.75
CA HIS A 111 -6.21 -4.65 8.67
C HIS A 111 -5.58 -3.74 7.64
N LEU A 112 -4.47 -3.11 8.03
CA LEU A 112 -3.59 -2.39 7.13
C LEU A 112 -2.26 -3.13 7.06
N ILE A 113 -1.85 -3.53 5.85
CA ILE A 113 -0.65 -4.31 5.63
C ILE A 113 0.28 -3.58 4.67
N ALA A 114 1.56 -3.52 5.02
CA ALA A 114 2.65 -3.06 4.17
C ALA A 114 3.46 -4.29 3.71
N PHE A 115 3.38 -4.62 2.43
CA PHE A 115 4.13 -5.72 1.82
C PHE A 115 5.44 -5.20 1.25
N GLU A 116 6.55 -5.63 1.78
CA GLU A 116 7.88 -5.36 1.23
C GLU A 116 8.08 -6.12 -0.08
N LEU A 117 8.47 -5.44 -1.16
CA LEU A 117 8.69 -6.03 -2.48
C LEU A 117 10.14 -6.50 -2.68
N TRP A 118 11.11 -5.75 -2.15
CA TRP A 118 12.53 -6.14 -2.14
C TRP A 118 13.16 -5.83 -0.78
N PRO A 119 14.22 -6.55 -0.41
CA PRO A 119 14.83 -6.41 0.93
C PRO A 119 15.23 -4.97 1.25
N GLY A 120 14.85 -4.51 2.43
CA GLY A 120 15.18 -3.17 2.95
C GLY A 120 14.23 -2.05 2.50
N ALA A 121 13.28 -2.30 1.61
CA ALA A 121 12.35 -1.26 1.14
C ALA A 121 11.53 -0.64 2.28
N LEU A 122 11.14 -1.44 3.28
CA LEU A 122 10.43 -0.93 4.47
C LEU A 122 11.23 0.10 5.27
N ALA A 123 12.56 0.11 5.17
CA ALA A 123 13.42 1.08 5.85
C ALA A 123 13.60 2.39 5.06
N GLY A 124 13.08 2.49 3.84
CA GLY A 124 13.17 3.70 3.00
C GLY A 124 12.53 4.91 3.68
N SER A 125 13.14 6.09 3.55
CA SER A 125 12.68 7.31 4.23
C SER A 125 11.24 7.70 3.89
N LEU A 126 10.85 7.56 2.62
CA LEU A 126 9.48 7.83 2.16
C LEU A 126 8.49 6.84 2.76
N VAL A 127 8.84 5.55 2.81
CA VAL A 127 8.02 4.50 3.44
C VAL A 127 7.87 4.76 4.93
N GLN A 128 8.97 5.14 5.62
CA GLN A 128 8.93 5.47 7.05
C GLN A 128 8.04 6.68 7.35
N SER A 129 8.00 7.67 6.46
CA SER A 129 7.10 8.81 6.57
C SER A 129 5.63 8.39 6.43
N LEU A 130 5.32 7.54 5.44
CA LEU A 130 3.96 6.98 5.26
C LEU A 130 3.53 6.13 6.45
N LEU A 131 4.42 5.26 6.94
CA LEU A 131 4.14 4.44 8.12
C LEU A 131 3.90 5.29 9.36
N ALA A 132 4.65 6.38 9.55
CA ALA A 132 4.44 7.31 10.65
C ALA A 132 3.06 8.00 10.58
N GLU A 133 2.60 8.35 9.38
CA GLU A 133 1.27 8.93 9.16
C GLU A 133 0.16 7.88 9.38
N LEU A 134 0.27 6.71 8.78
CA LEU A 134 -0.70 5.62 8.91
C LEU A 134 -0.87 5.15 10.36
N THR A 135 0.23 5.09 11.13
CA THR A 135 0.18 4.68 12.54
C THR A 135 -0.39 5.73 13.49
N GLN A 136 -0.74 6.92 13.03
CA GLN A 136 -1.47 7.88 13.86
C GLN A 136 -2.90 7.39 14.19
N THR A 137 -3.49 6.60 13.32
CA THR A 137 -4.89 6.16 13.47
C THR A 137 -5.06 4.66 13.65
N ARG A 138 -4.09 3.83 13.27
CA ARG A 138 -4.22 2.37 13.26
C ARG A 138 -2.88 1.63 13.37
N ASP A 139 -2.94 0.38 13.73
CA ASP A 139 -1.80 -0.53 13.65
C ASP A 139 -1.50 -0.86 12.18
N VAL A 140 -0.21 -1.02 11.83
CA VAL A 140 0.23 -1.46 10.50
C VAL A 140 0.97 -2.78 10.61
N GLN A 141 0.47 -3.80 9.94
CA GLN A 141 1.17 -5.07 9.80
C GLN A 141 2.28 -4.92 8.76
N LEU A 142 3.49 -5.30 9.11
CA LEU A 142 4.64 -5.31 8.21
C LEU A 142 4.91 -6.74 7.75
N SER A 143 4.88 -6.96 6.45
CA SER A 143 5.18 -8.25 5.83
C SER A 143 6.47 -8.13 5.03
N TYR A 144 7.56 -8.66 5.56
CA TYR A 144 8.90 -8.58 4.98
C TYR A 144 9.08 -9.52 3.81
N ARG A 145 10.03 -9.20 2.92
CA ARG A 145 10.32 -10.01 1.74
C ARG A 145 10.75 -11.44 2.09
N ASP A 146 11.41 -11.64 3.22
CA ASP A 146 11.86 -12.94 3.73
C ASP A 146 10.75 -13.77 4.42
N GLY A 147 9.52 -13.28 4.45
CA GLY A 147 8.37 -13.92 5.08
C GLY A 147 8.15 -13.57 6.54
N ARG A 148 9.07 -12.86 7.20
CA ARG A 148 8.86 -12.35 8.56
C ARG A 148 7.66 -11.41 8.58
N ARG A 149 7.00 -11.33 9.74
CA ARG A 149 5.93 -10.38 10.02
C ARG A 149 6.18 -9.67 11.33
N SER A 150 5.79 -8.41 11.41
CA SER A 150 5.73 -7.65 12.63
C SER A 150 4.56 -6.67 12.58
N THR A 151 4.24 -6.05 13.71
CA THR A 151 3.23 -5.00 13.78
C THR A 151 3.89 -3.72 14.24
N ARG A 152 3.67 -2.64 13.50
CA ARG A 152 3.96 -1.30 13.98
C ARG A 152 2.69 -0.76 14.62
N PRO A 153 2.66 -0.59 15.96
CA PRO A 153 1.45 -0.20 16.67
C PRO A 153 1.07 1.24 16.36
N ARG A 154 -0.22 1.52 16.53
CA ARG A 154 -0.75 2.87 16.50
C ARG A 154 -0.02 3.74 17.53
N SER A 155 0.36 4.94 17.12
CA SER A 155 0.94 5.92 18.03
C SER A 155 -0.09 6.34 19.08
N THR A 156 0.16 5.98 20.33
CA THR A 156 -0.60 6.50 21.46
C THR A 156 -0.09 7.88 21.81
N LEU A 157 -0.41 8.89 21.01
CA LEU A 157 -0.24 10.25 21.45
C LEU A 157 -1.34 10.51 22.50
N PRO A 158 -1.00 11.03 23.69
CA PRO A 158 -2.00 11.45 24.64
C PRO A 158 -2.88 12.50 23.97
N SER A 159 -4.20 12.32 24.06
CA SER A 159 -5.17 13.31 23.65
C SER A 159 -4.76 14.64 24.29
N ARG A 160 -4.47 15.65 23.47
CA ARG A 160 -4.23 17.00 24.00
C ARG A 160 -5.49 17.41 24.74
N PRO A 161 -5.38 17.93 25.96
CA PRO A 161 -6.49 18.45 26.73
C PRO A 161 -7.15 19.65 26.02
#